data_f53292b8ee875641965c8bbd3b9c7406
#
_entry.id   f53292b8ee875641965c8bbd3b9c7406
#
_cell.length_a   1.000
_cell.length_b   1.000
_cell.length_c   1.000
_cell.angle_alpha   90.00
_cell.angle_beta   90.00
_cell.angle_gamma   90.00
#
_symmetry.space_group_name_H-M   'P 1'
#
loop_
_entity.id
_entity.type
_entity.pdbx_description
1 polymer ?
#
loop_
_entity_poly.entity_id
_entity_poly.type
_entity_poly.pdbx_seq_one_letter_code
_entity_poly.pdbx_strand_id
1 'polypeptide(L)'
;MLKNQIDIQLSTKRKEKPSFSDLKFGKTYTDHMFIMDYSREKGWHDPRIVPYQPITLDPAATIFHYGQTIFEGLKAYVSENEEVFLFRPDENIKRQNRSSVRMCIPEVDEDLALEALKKLVSIDRDWIPNQEGMSLYIRPFIISTEPNLDVTPSQTYKFMIIMSPVGSFYKEGMNPVKIAVENEYVRAVRGGTGNAKTAGNYAGAMIVQEIASAEGYSQVLWLDGKENKYIEEVGSMNVFFKINGEVVTPALSGSILEGITRKSVIELLKHWGVPVSERRISIDELHVAYQKGQLEEAFGSGTAAVISPIGELSWKNEKMVINNGETGELSLKVYKALTGIQTGKEEDPFGWRVKVE
;
A
#
# COMPACT_ATOMS: atom_id res chain seq x y z
N MET A 1 5.63 -30.27 -17.81
CA MET A 1 5.91 -28.84 -17.80
C MET A 1 7.01 -28.61 -16.77
N LEU A 2 8.20 -28.14 -17.17
CA LEU A 2 9.23 -27.73 -16.24
C LEU A 2 8.66 -26.54 -15.44
N LYS A 3 8.42 -26.71 -14.13
CA LYS A 3 8.19 -25.58 -13.24
C LYS A 3 9.32 -24.58 -13.50
N ASN A 4 9.01 -23.33 -13.77
CA ASN A 4 10.00 -22.27 -13.96
C ASN A 4 10.84 -22.16 -12.68
N GLN A 5 11.96 -22.88 -12.65
CA GLN A 5 12.86 -22.84 -11.51
C GLN A 5 13.49 -21.45 -11.46
N ILE A 6 13.40 -20.79 -10.28
CA ILE A 6 14.02 -19.47 -10.09
C ILE A 6 15.54 -19.67 -10.04
N ASP A 7 16.25 -19.06 -11.00
CA ASP A 7 17.71 -18.99 -10.98
C ASP A 7 18.19 -18.02 -9.90
N ILE A 8 19.24 -18.40 -9.15
CA ILE A 8 19.73 -17.60 -8.03
C ILE A 8 21.20 -17.28 -8.22
N GLN A 9 21.49 -16.01 -8.41
CA GLN A 9 22.84 -15.47 -8.45
C GLN A 9 23.06 -14.52 -7.26
N LEU A 10 23.78 -14.99 -6.26
CA LEU A 10 24.05 -14.21 -5.06
C LEU A 10 25.13 -13.15 -5.33
N SER A 11 24.98 -12.02 -4.64
CA SER A 11 25.98 -10.96 -4.63
C SER A 11 27.26 -11.45 -3.94
N THR A 12 28.38 -11.26 -4.59
CA THR A 12 29.72 -11.53 -4.01
C THR A 12 30.17 -10.41 -3.06
N LYS A 13 29.52 -9.23 -3.15
CA LYS A 13 29.83 -8.08 -2.31
C LYS A 13 28.55 -7.59 -1.63
N ARG A 14 28.40 -7.89 -0.34
CA ARG A 14 27.30 -7.41 0.48
C ARG A 14 27.45 -5.92 0.74
N LYS A 15 26.33 -5.19 0.74
CA LYS A 15 26.28 -3.76 1.09
C LYS A 15 26.45 -3.60 2.60
N GLU A 16 27.03 -2.49 3.01
CA GLU A 16 26.98 -2.05 4.40
C GLU A 16 25.54 -1.67 4.77
N LYS A 17 25.07 -2.18 5.90
CA LYS A 17 23.73 -1.91 6.37
C LYS A 17 23.70 -0.56 7.09
N PRO A 18 22.69 0.28 6.83
CA PRO A 18 22.53 1.54 7.55
C PRO A 18 22.18 1.26 9.02
N SER A 19 22.47 2.24 9.88
CA SER A 19 21.90 2.24 11.22
C SER A 19 20.37 2.25 11.12
N PHE A 20 19.69 1.38 11.85
CA PHE A 20 18.23 1.31 11.83
C PHE A 20 17.57 2.59 12.38
N SER A 21 18.28 3.40 13.19
CA SER A 21 17.80 4.71 13.66
C SER A 21 17.57 5.73 12.54
N ASP A 22 18.26 5.59 11.40
CA ASP A 22 18.30 6.58 10.32
C ASP A 22 17.54 6.16 9.06
N LEU A 23 16.78 5.07 9.14
CA LEU A 23 16.03 4.53 8.01
C LEU A 23 14.98 5.52 7.50
N LYS A 24 15.12 5.89 6.21
CA LYS A 24 14.12 6.66 5.47
C LYS A 24 13.41 5.75 4.49
N PHE A 25 12.10 5.91 4.36
CA PHE A 25 11.28 5.10 3.46
C PHE A 25 11.83 5.14 2.02
N GLY A 26 12.15 3.96 1.46
CA GLY A 26 12.54 3.78 0.07
C GLY A 26 13.86 4.43 -0.34
N LYS A 27 14.81 4.67 0.59
CA LYS A 27 16.13 5.25 0.27
C LYS A 27 17.27 4.24 0.28
N THR A 28 17.11 3.13 0.97
CA THR A 28 18.10 2.05 1.06
C THR A 28 17.47 0.77 0.53
N TYR A 29 18.21 0.03 -0.29
CA TYR A 29 17.73 -1.22 -0.90
C TYR A 29 18.62 -2.38 -0.50
N THR A 30 18.03 -3.58 -0.36
CA THR A 30 18.72 -4.81 -0.02
C THR A 30 19.74 -5.23 -1.08
N ASP A 31 20.44 -6.33 -0.84
CA ASP A 31 21.52 -6.81 -1.73
C ASP A 31 21.01 -7.38 -3.05
N HIS A 32 19.79 -7.92 -3.06
CA HIS A 32 19.25 -8.64 -4.20
C HIS A 32 17.91 -8.07 -4.67
N MET A 33 17.54 -8.45 -5.89
CA MET A 33 16.24 -8.18 -6.50
C MET A 33 15.78 -9.41 -7.30
N PHE A 34 14.46 -9.58 -7.40
CA PHE A 34 13.88 -10.54 -8.33
C PHE A 34 13.54 -9.88 -9.65
N ILE A 35 13.77 -10.58 -10.75
CA ILE A 35 13.40 -10.16 -12.12
C ILE A 35 12.83 -11.36 -12.86
N MET A 36 11.76 -11.13 -13.62
CA MET A 36 11.20 -12.07 -14.59
C MET A 36 10.78 -11.29 -15.84
N ASP A 37 11.09 -11.82 -17.01
CA ASP A 37 10.78 -11.19 -18.28
C ASP A 37 9.48 -11.77 -18.87
N TYR A 38 8.80 -10.96 -19.68
CA TYR A 38 7.67 -11.40 -20.50
C TYR A 38 7.86 -11.01 -21.95
N SER A 39 7.55 -11.92 -22.84
CA SER A 39 7.30 -11.63 -24.24
C SER A 39 6.03 -12.34 -24.72
N ARG A 40 5.35 -11.77 -25.71
CA ARG A 40 4.13 -12.38 -26.25
C ARG A 40 4.33 -13.81 -26.74
N GLU A 41 5.52 -14.12 -27.23
CA GLU A 41 5.88 -15.44 -27.77
C GLU A 41 6.09 -16.48 -26.66
N LYS A 42 6.79 -16.10 -25.57
CA LYS A 42 7.22 -17.02 -24.52
C LYS A 42 6.34 -16.99 -23.25
N GLY A 43 5.47 -15.97 -23.12
CA GLY A 43 4.83 -15.68 -21.85
C GLY A 43 5.82 -15.13 -20.83
N TRP A 44 5.55 -15.32 -19.54
CA TRP A 44 6.50 -15.04 -18.45
C TRP A 44 7.61 -16.10 -18.44
N HIS A 45 8.88 -15.65 -18.42
CA HIS A 45 10.04 -16.53 -18.54
C HIS A 45 11.25 -15.95 -17.80
N ASP A 46 12.27 -16.79 -17.60
CA ASP A 46 13.56 -16.47 -16.98
C ASP A 46 13.44 -15.83 -15.58
N PRO A 47 12.66 -16.44 -14.64
CA PRO A 47 12.58 -15.96 -13.27
C PRO A 47 13.93 -16.11 -12.58
N ARG A 48 14.46 -15.02 -11.99
CA ARG A 48 15.78 -15.00 -11.37
C ARG A 48 15.87 -14.02 -10.22
N ILE A 49 16.69 -14.36 -9.22
CA ILE A 49 17.14 -13.47 -8.15
C ILE A 49 18.60 -13.12 -8.46
N VAL A 50 18.88 -11.84 -8.57
CA VAL A 50 20.19 -11.30 -8.95
C VAL A 50 20.61 -10.18 -8.00
N PRO A 51 21.90 -9.78 -7.95
CA PRO A 51 22.31 -8.59 -7.22
C PRO A 51 21.50 -7.37 -7.63
N TYR A 52 21.11 -6.53 -6.65
CA TYR A 52 20.40 -5.29 -6.92
C TYR A 52 21.26 -4.36 -7.79
N GLN A 53 20.74 -3.98 -8.95
CA GLN A 53 21.44 -3.19 -9.94
C GLN A 53 20.47 -2.32 -10.77
N PRO A 54 20.97 -1.25 -11.41
CA PRO A 54 20.19 -0.51 -12.41
C PRO A 54 19.72 -1.43 -13.54
N ILE A 55 18.57 -1.08 -14.13
CA ILE A 55 18.06 -1.72 -15.36
C ILE A 55 18.29 -0.79 -16.55
N THR A 56 18.59 -1.37 -17.70
CA THR A 56 18.69 -0.63 -18.96
C THR A 56 17.41 -0.80 -19.76
N LEU A 57 16.85 0.29 -20.24
CA LEU A 57 15.68 0.34 -21.13
C LEU A 57 15.97 1.22 -22.32
N ASP A 58 15.34 0.91 -23.46
CA ASP A 58 15.33 1.77 -24.63
C ASP A 58 14.57 3.08 -24.30
N PRO A 59 15.03 4.27 -24.75
CA PRO A 59 14.31 5.51 -24.53
C PRO A 59 12.87 5.52 -25.08
N ALA A 60 12.59 4.71 -26.11
CA ALA A 60 11.24 4.52 -26.65
C ALA A 60 10.39 3.50 -25.87
N ALA A 61 10.89 2.94 -24.75
CA ALA A 61 10.10 2.01 -23.96
C ALA A 61 8.78 2.65 -23.51
N THR A 62 7.67 1.97 -23.77
CA THR A 62 6.30 2.47 -23.55
C THR A 62 6.03 2.95 -22.13
N ILE A 63 6.77 2.42 -21.14
CA ILE A 63 6.67 2.89 -19.75
C ILE A 63 6.94 4.40 -19.60
N PHE A 64 7.91 4.95 -20.33
CA PHE A 64 8.29 6.36 -20.25
C PHE A 64 7.26 7.31 -20.84
N HIS A 65 6.43 6.82 -21.78
CA HIS A 65 5.49 7.64 -22.53
C HIS A 65 4.05 7.49 -22.05
N TYR A 66 3.64 6.27 -21.68
CA TYR A 66 2.23 5.96 -21.38
C TYR A 66 2.01 5.42 -19.96
N GLY A 67 3.08 5.22 -19.20
CA GLY A 67 2.98 4.78 -17.81
C GLY A 67 2.25 3.46 -17.61
N GLN A 68 2.36 2.51 -18.58
CA GLN A 68 1.76 1.19 -18.42
C GLN A 68 2.56 0.35 -17.44
N THR A 69 2.21 0.51 -16.18
CA THR A 69 2.86 -0.12 -15.03
C THR A 69 1.89 -0.32 -13.89
N ILE A 70 2.14 -1.32 -13.08
CA ILE A 70 1.45 -1.56 -11.81
C ILE A 70 2.49 -1.86 -10.73
N PHE A 71 2.10 -1.66 -9.47
CA PHE A 71 2.97 -1.99 -8.35
C PHE A 71 2.18 -2.46 -7.15
N GLU A 72 2.88 -3.11 -6.25
CA GLU A 72 2.37 -3.56 -4.97
C GLU A 72 3.22 -3.05 -3.81
N GLY A 73 2.72 -3.24 -2.61
CA GLY A 73 3.45 -2.92 -1.39
C GLY A 73 2.99 -3.80 -0.25
N LEU A 74 3.92 -4.55 0.30
CA LEU A 74 3.73 -5.37 1.48
C LEU A 74 5.00 -5.30 2.35
N LYS A 75 4.97 -5.96 3.49
CA LYS A 75 6.07 -5.93 4.45
C LYS A 75 6.42 -7.33 4.94
N ALA A 76 7.71 -7.54 5.24
CA ALA A 76 8.16 -8.66 6.03
C ALA A 76 8.54 -8.17 7.44
N TYR A 77 8.23 -9.02 8.41
CA TYR A 77 8.43 -8.75 9.83
C TYR A 77 9.23 -9.89 10.45
N VAL A 78 10.02 -9.60 11.46
CA VAL A 78 10.69 -10.62 12.28
C VAL A 78 10.03 -10.67 13.66
N SER A 79 9.73 -11.87 14.13
CA SER A 79 9.21 -12.10 15.48
C SER A 79 10.32 -12.12 16.53
N GLU A 80 9.96 -12.13 17.80
CA GLU A 80 10.89 -12.28 18.92
C GLU A 80 11.66 -13.62 18.88
N ASN A 81 11.11 -14.63 18.22
CA ASN A 81 11.74 -15.94 18.00
C ASN A 81 12.55 -16.01 16.69
N GLU A 82 12.86 -14.86 16.10
CA GLU A 82 13.59 -14.74 14.83
C GLU A 82 12.87 -15.37 13.62
N GLU A 83 11.61 -15.69 13.72
CA GLU A 83 10.81 -16.14 12.58
C GLU A 83 10.41 -14.96 11.69
N VAL A 84 10.44 -15.18 10.38
CA VAL A 84 10.07 -14.15 9.41
C VAL A 84 8.67 -14.40 8.86
N PHE A 85 7.84 -13.36 8.88
CA PHE A 85 6.46 -13.41 8.42
C PHE A 85 6.16 -12.37 7.35
N LEU A 86 5.33 -12.77 6.39
CA LEU A 86 4.61 -11.90 5.47
C LEU A 86 3.15 -11.80 5.92
N PHE A 87 2.52 -10.65 5.70
CA PHE A 87 1.13 -10.44 6.07
C PHE A 87 0.25 -10.44 4.82
N ARG A 88 -0.61 -11.45 4.65
CA ARG A 88 -1.57 -11.64 3.52
C ARG A 88 -0.92 -11.45 2.13
N PRO A 89 0.25 -12.04 1.85
CA PRO A 89 0.94 -11.84 0.57
C PRO A 89 0.12 -12.33 -0.63
N ASP A 90 -0.71 -13.36 -0.46
CA ASP A 90 -1.63 -13.87 -1.46
C ASP A 90 -2.63 -12.81 -1.93
N GLU A 91 -3.16 -12.01 -1.01
CA GLU A 91 -4.07 -10.90 -1.35
C GLU A 91 -3.36 -9.80 -2.15
N ASN A 92 -2.08 -9.53 -1.84
CA ASN A 92 -1.27 -8.60 -2.64
C ASN A 92 -1.07 -9.14 -4.07
N ILE A 93 -0.74 -10.41 -4.23
CA ILE A 93 -0.52 -11.02 -5.55
C ILE A 93 -1.81 -11.04 -6.36
N LYS A 94 -2.94 -11.42 -5.76
CA LYS A 94 -4.26 -11.34 -6.40
C LYS A 94 -4.61 -9.92 -6.84
N ARG A 95 -4.33 -8.91 -6.01
CA ARG A 95 -4.58 -7.50 -6.36
C ARG A 95 -3.62 -7.02 -7.44
N GLN A 96 -2.36 -7.48 -7.46
CA GLN A 96 -1.43 -7.24 -8.55
C GLN A 96 -2.03 -7.73 -9.88
N ASN A 97 -2.54 -8.96 -9.93
CA ASN A 97 -3.16 -9.51 -11.14
C ASN A 97 -4.43 -8.74 -11.55
N ARG A 98 -5.30 -8.35 -10.60
CA ARG A 98 -6.45 -7.46 -10.91
C ARG A 98 -6.01 -6.12 -11.50
N SER A 99 -4.94 -5.53 -10.95
CA SER A 99 -4.36 -4.29 -11.50
C SER A 99 -3.75 -4.51 -12.88
N SER A 100 -3.08 -5.65 -13.10
CA SER A 100 -2.53 -6.05 -14.39
C SER A 100 -3.61 -6.15 -15.47
N VAL A 101 -4.70 -6.87 -15.18
CA VAL A 101 -5.85 -6.99 -16.10
C VAL A 101 -6.39 -5.61 -16.49
N ARG A 102 -6.58 -4.70 -15.49
CA ARG A 102 -7.09 -3.34 -15.77
C ARG A 102 -6.15 -2.54 -16.66
N MET A 103 -4.85 -2.78 -16.58
CA MET A 103 -3.81 -2.07 -17.34
C MET A 103 -3.38 -2.81 -18.61
N CYS A 104 -4.09 -3.85 -19.03
CA CYS A 104 -3.73 -4.72 -20.17
C CYS A 104 -2.31 -5.31 -20.04
N ILE A 105 -1.90 -5.63 -18.82
CA ILE A 105 -0.65 -6.32 -18.51
C ILE A 105 -0.97 -7.81 -18.29
N PRO A 106 -0.16 -8.76 -18.79
CA PRO A 106 -0.37 -10.18 -18.54
C PRO A 106 -0.30 -10.54 -17.04
N GLU A 107 -1.22 -11.39 -16.59
CA GLU A 107 -1.21 -11.89 -15.22
C GLU A 107 0.01 -12.76 -14.96
N VAL A 108 0.51 -12.70 -13.73
CA VAL A 108 1.62 -13.53 -13.24
C VAL A 108 1.05 -14.74 -12.52
N ASP A 109 1.68 -15.90 -12.66
CA ASP A 109 1.36 -17.08 -11.86
C ASP A 109 1.50 -16.78 -10.37
N GLU A 110 0.42 -16.97 -9.59
CA GLU A 110 0.35 -16.56 -8.19
C GLU A 110 1.31 -17.37 -7.31
N ASP A 111 1.46 -18.67 -7.58
CA ASP A 111 2.34 -19.56 -6.82
C ASP A 111 3.81 -19.20 -7.07
N LEU A 112 4.18 -18.95 -8.33
CA LEU A 112 5.52 -18.50 -8.70
C LEU A 112 5.86 -17.13 -8.08
N ALA A 113 4.91 -16.19 -8.10
CA ALA A 113 5.11 -14.88 -7.49
C ALA A 113 5.31 -14.97 -5.97
N LEU A 114 4.54 -15.84 -5.29
CA LEU A 114 4.68 -16.07 -3.86
C LEU A 114 6.01 -16.77 -3.54
N GLU A 115 6.40 -17.76 -4.34
CA GLU A 115 7.69 -18.43 -4.20
C GLU A 115 8.86 -17.45 -4.37
N ALA A 116 8.83 -16.62 -5.41
CA ALA A 116 9.84 -15.60 -5.66
C ALA A 116 9.97 -14.61 -4.49
N LEU A 117 8.82 -14.16 -3.98
CA LEU A 117 8.74 -13.26 -2.83
C LEU A 117 9.40 -13.89 -1.58
N LYS A 118 9.00 -15.13 -1.23
CA LYS A 118 9.56 -15.86 -0.08
C LYS A 118 11.06 -16.08 -0.21
N LYS A 119 11.52 -16.55 -1.37
CA LYS A 119 12.94 -16.78 -1.63
C LYS A 119 13.77 -15.50 -1.52
N LEU A 120 13.30 -14.40 -2.10
CA LEU A 120 13.99 -13.12 -2.04
C LEU A 120 14.11 -12.62 -0.59
N VAL A 121 13.02 -12.69 0.18
CA VAL A 121 13.00 -12.32 1.60
C VAL A 121 13.92 -13.22 2.42
N SER A 122 13.92 -14.53 2.17
CA SER A 122 14.80 -15.49 2.86
C SER A 122 16.29 -15.21 2.59
N ILE A 123 16.65 -14.89 1.35
CA ILE A 123 18.05 -14.57 0.95
C ILE A 123 18.55 -13.29 1.65
N ASP A 124 17.71 -12.27 1.73
CA ASP A 124 18.05 -10.97 2.34
C ASP A 124 17.43 -10.78 3.74
N ARG A 125 17.15 -11.88 4.46
CA ARG A 125 16.49 -11.85 5.78
C ARG A 125 17.22 -10.99 6.81
N ASP A 126 18.53 -10.90 6.70
CA ASP A 126 19.39 -10.10 7.58
C ASP A 126 19.24 -8.57 7.36
N TRP A 127 18.45 -8.15 6.36
CA TRP A 127 18.03 -6.77 6.14
C TRP A 127 16.72 -6.42 6.85
N ILE A 128 16.03 -7.37 7.47
CA ILE A 128 14.78 -7.11 8.19
C ILE A 128 15.13 -6.50 9.55
N PRO A 129 14.71 -5.26 9.83
CA PRO A 129 14.92 -4.68 11.16
C PRO A 129 14.14 -5.44 12.23
N ASN A 130 14.75 -5.68 13.39
CA ASN A 130 14.14 -6.36 14.53
C ASN A 130 13.63 -5.40 15.62
N GLN A 131 13.58 -4.09 15.33
CA GLN A 131 13.10 -3.09 16.28
C GLN A 131 11.59 -2.86 16.11
N GLU A 132 10.93 -2.47 17.20
CA GLU A 132 9.49 -2.20 17.19
C GLU A 132 9.10 -1.11 16.18
N GLY A 133 8.01 -1.33 15.46
CA GLY A 133 7.53 -0.42 14.41
C GLY A 133 8.32 -0.45 13.10
N MET A 134 9.43 -1.20 13.04
CA MET A 134 10.25 -1.35 11.84
C MET A 134 9.89 -2.61 11.04
N SER A 135 10.27 -2.64 9.77
CA SER A 135 9.97 -3.76 8.87
C SER A 135 10.81 -3.70 7.61
N LEU A 136 10.79 -4.78 6.83
CA LEU A 136 11.30 -4.76 5.46
C LEU A 136 10.14 -4.49 4.51
N TYR A 137 10.14 -3.33 3.85
CA TYR A 137 9.16 -3.00 2.83
C TYR A 137 9.51 -3.69 1.51
N ILE A 138 8.53 -4.32 0.89
CA ILE A 138 8.68 -5.09 -0.33
C ILE A 138 7.86 -4.41 -1.42
N ARG A 139 8.47 -4.17 -2.59
CA ARG A 139 7.88 -3.52 -3.75
C ARG A 139 7.91 -4.43 -4.97
N PRO A 140 6.90 -5.28 -5.16
CA PRO A 140 6.64 -5.91 -6.45
C PRO A 140 6.12 -4.86 -7.45
N PHE A 141 6.54 -4.92 -8.71
CA PHE A 141 6.04 -4.03 -9.75
C PHE A 141 6.28 -4.61 -11.14
N ILE A 142 5.43 -4.24 -12.08
CA ILE A 142 5.55 -4.62 -13.48
C ILE A 142 5.63 -3.35 -14.32
N ILE A 143 6.56 -3.32 -15.26
CA ILE A 143 6.72 -2.24 -16.22
C ILE A 143 6.67 -2.78 -17.66
N SER A 144 6.09 -2.01 -18.56
CA SER A 144 6.17 -2.25 -19.99
C SER A 144 7.56 -1.85 -20.51
N THR A 145 8.12 -2.63 -21.46
CA THR A 145 9.50 -2.47 -21.90
C THR A 145 9.66 -2.40 -23.42
N GLU A 146 8.59 -2.60 -24.19
CA GLU A 146 8.63 -2.54 -25.64
C GLU A 146 9.03 -1.15 -26.13
N PRO A 147 10.03 -1.03 -27.02
CA PRO A 147 10.38 0.23 -27.68
C PRO A 147 9.36 0.55 -28.78
N ASN A 148 8.29 1.25 -28.42
CA ASN A 148 7.19 1.59 -29.32
C ASN A 148 6.52 2.90 -28.88
N LEU A 149 6.25 3.80 -29.82
CA LEU A 149 5.54 5.05 -29.55
C LEU A 149 4.05 5.00 -29.91
N ASP A 150 3.54 3.87 -30.38
CA ASP A 150 2.11 3.67 -30.58
C ASP A 150 1.38 3.47 -29.25
N VAL A 151 0.16 4.01 -29.15
CA VAL A 151 -0.69 3.85 -27.95
C VAL A 151 -1.38 2.49 -27.98
N THR A 152 -0.62 1.44 -27.75
CA THR A 152 -1.07 0.04 -27.73
C THR A 152 -0.51 -0.67 -26.50
N PRO A 153 -1.15 -1.75 -26.02
CA PRO A 153 -0.56 -2.56 -24.96
C PRO A 153 0.80 -3.12 -25.39
N SER A 154 1.80 -2.98 -24.53
CA SER A 154 3.15 -3.50 -24.77
C SER A 154 3.15 -5.02 -25.02
N GLN A 155 4.08 -5.49 -25.83
CA GLN A 155 4.30 -6.92 -26.07
C GLN A 155 5.39 -7.52 -25.16
N THR A 156 6.12 -6.66 -24.45
CA THR A 156 7.19 -7.08 -23.53
C THR A 156 7.09 -6.35 -22.19
N TYR A 157 7.34 -7.08 -21.09
CA TYR A 157 7.29 -6.56 -19.72
C TYR A 157 8.41 -7.12 -18.88
N LYS A 158 8.68 -6.45 -17.76
CA LYS A 158 9.50 -6.98 -16.66
C LYS A 158 8.68 -6.95 -15.37
N PHE A 159 8.61 -8.10 -14.70
CA PHE A 159 8.15 -8.19 -13.32
C PHE A 159 9.37 -8.17 -12.40
N MET A 160 9.37 -7.29 -11.42
CA MET A 160 10.48 -7.10 -10.50
C MET A 160 9.98 -7.00 -9.06
N ILE A 161 10.83 -7.46 -8.12
CA ILE A 161 10.61 -7.26 -6.69
C ILE A 161 11.89 -6.66 -6.11
N ILE A 162 11.78 -5.51 -5.45
CA ILE A 162 12.85 -4.87 -4.71
C ILE A 162 12.44 -4.68 -3.25
N MET A 163 13.40 -4.59 -2.35
CA MET A 163 13.14 -4.49 -0.92
C MET A 163 13.94 -3.37 -0.27
N SER A 164 13.35 -2.75 0.77
CA SER A 164 13.94 -1.64 1.49
C SER A 164 13.64 -1.76 2.99
N PRO A 165 14.63 -1.77 3.88
CA PRO A 165 14.38 -1.65 5.30
C PRO A 165 13.77 -0.28 5.59
N VAL A 166 12.73 -0.25 6.41
CA VAL A 166 12.02 0.98 6.76
C VAL A 166 11.87 1.10 8.26
N GLY A 167 12.07 2.32 8.75
CA GLY A 167 11.82 2.69 10.14
C GLY A 167 10.35 2.76 10.47
N SER A 168 10.04 3.12 11.72
CA SER A 168 8.68 3.43 12.11
C SER A 168 8.13 4.57 11.25
N PHE A 169 6.92 4.42 10.75
CA PHE A 169 6.24 5.47 9.98
C PHE A 169 6.05 6.74 10.83
N TYR A 170 5.80 6.56 12.10
CA TYR A 170 5.64 7.62 13.08
C TYR A 170 6.87 7.68 13.98
N LYS A 171 7.70 8.74 13.83
CA LYS A 171 8.89 8.95 14.67
C LYS A 171 8.55 9.23 16.14
N GLU A 172 7.37 9.79 16.39
CA GLU A 172 6.92 10.28 17.70
C GLU A 172 5.69 9.52 18.22
N GLY A 173 5.44 8.28 17.72
CA GLY A 173 4.27 7.50 18.03
C GLY A 173 3.09 7.79 17.11
N MET A 174 1.89 7.26 17.46
CA MET A 174 0.65 7.39 16.68
C MET A 174 -0.02 8.76 16.88
N ASN A 175 0.68 9.87 16.57
CA ASN A 175 0.09 11.20 16.66
C ASN A 175 -0.91 11.44 15.53
N PRO A 176 -2.10 12.01 15.85
CA PRO A 176 -3.10 12.31 14.85
C PRO A 176 -2.61 13.35 13.85
N VAL A 177 -2.96 13.14 12.57
CA VAL A 177 -2.60 14.02 11.47
C VAL A 177 -3.72 15.00 11.14
N LYS A 178 -3.35 16.12 10.49
CA LYS A 178 -4.28 17.12 9.96
C LYS A 178 -4.47 16.89 8.48
N ILE A 179 -5.71 16.89 8.03
CA ILE A 179 -6.12 16.55 6.68
C ILE A 179 -6.96 17.70 6.09
N ALA A 180 -6.63 18.13 4.87
CA ALA A 180 -7.48 19.04 4.10
C ALA A 180 -8.46 18.22 3.23
N VAL A 181 -9.72 18.67 3.15
CA VAL A 181 -10.66 18.07 2.20
C VAL A 181 -10.44 18.72 0.84
N GLU A 182 -10.13 17.89 -0.17
CA GLU A 182 -9.88 18.36 -1.53
C GLU A 182 -11.19 18.60 -2.28
N ASN A 183 -11.34 19.78 -2.87
CA ASN A 183 -12.59 20.19 -3.53
C ASN A 183 -12.41 20.48 -5.04
N GLU A 184 -11.20 20.61 -5.54
CA GLU A 184 -10.90 20.97 -6.92
C GLU A 184 -10.39 19.76 -7.71
N TYR A 185 -9.38 19.09 -7.18
CA TYR A 185 -8.77 17.95 -7.84
C TYR A 185 -9.43 16.64 -7.42
N VAL A 186 -9.36 15.65 -8.30
CA VAL A 186 -9.87 14.30 -8.02
C VAL A 186 -8.74 13.27 -8.16
N ARG A 187 -8.71 12.31 -7.26
CA ARG A 187 -7.74 11.21 -7.31
C ARG A 187 -8.03 10.24 -8.46
N ALA A 188 -9.30 9.93 -8.64
CA ALA A 188 -9.79 8.96 -9.60
C ALA A 188 -11.28 9.15 -9.87
N VAL A 189 -11.76 8.54 -10.94
CA VAL A 189 -13.18 8.50 -11.28
C VAL A 189 -13.64 7.07 -11.51
N ARG A 190 -14.92 6.78 -11.31
CA ARG A 190 -15.51 5.50 -11.67
C ARG A 190 -15.31 5.23 -13.17
N GLY A 191 -14.84 4.02 -13.52
CA GLY A 191 -14.49 3.65 -14.89
C GLY A 191 -13.06 4.04 -15.30
N GLY A 192 -12.38 4.86 -14.48
CA GLY A 192 -10.95 5.12 -14.59
C GLY A 192 -10.08 3.99 -14.03
N THR A 193 -8.92 4.34 -13.51
CA THR A 193 -7.92 3.38 -12.98
C THR A 193 -7.84 3.34 -11.45
N GLY A 194 -8.77 3.99 -10.74
CA GLY A 194 -8.70 4.18 -9.28
C GLY A 194 -8.65 2.88 -8.47
N ASN A 195 -9.27 1.82 -8.96
CA ASN A 195 -9.25 0.49 -8.34
C ASN A 195 -8.03 -0.37 -8.72
N ALA A 196 -7.18 0.12 -9.62
CA ALA A 196 -5.90 -0.50 -9.95
C ALA A 196 -4.74 0.23 -9.26
N LYS A 197 -3.72 -0.51 -8.83
CA LYS A 197 -2.54 0.08 -8.20
C LYS A 197 -1.51 0.43 -9.28
N THR A 198 -1.81 1.49 -10.05
CA THR A 198 -1.00 1.97 -11.19
C THR A 198 -0.41 3.34 -10.94
N ALA A 199 0.76 3.61 -11.49
CA ALA A 199 1.54 4.84 -11.26
C ALA A 199 0.77 6.13 -11.57
N GLY A 200 -0.09 6.16 -12.60
CA GLY A 200 -0.85 7.34 -12.99
C GLY A 200 -1.73 7.91 -11.88
N ASN A 201 -2.34 7.05 -11.05
CA ASN A 201 -3.15 7.50 -9.90
C ASN A 201 -2.32 8.25 -8.85
N TYR A 202 -1.03 7.96 -8.75
CA TYR A 202 -0.13 8.60 -7.79
C TYR A 202 0.49 9.86 -8.36
N ALA A 203 0.88 9.85 -9.63
CA ALA A 203 1.44 11.03 -10.30
C ALA A 203 0.44 12.19 -10.31
N GLY A 204 -0.83 11.92 -10.61
CA GLY A 204 -1.89 12.95 -10.60
C GLY A 204 -2.17 13.55 -9.21
N ALA A 205 -1.84 12.85 -8.13
CA ALA A 205 -2.06 13.32 -6.77
C ALA A 205 -0.91 14.20 -6.21
N MET A 206 0.25 14.25 -6.88
CA MET A 206 1.45 14.91 -6.33
C MET A 206 1.27 16.40 -6.13
N ILE A 207 0.65 17.11 -7.07
CA ILE A 207 0.43 18.55 -6.96
C ILE A 207 -0.42 18.91 -5.74
N VAL A 208 -1.47 18.13 -5.49
CA VAL A 208 -2.37 18.34 -4.36
C VAL A 208 -1.66 18.10 -3.02
N GLN A 209 -0.80 17.08 -2.98
CA GLN A 209 0.01 16.78 -1.78
C GLN A 209 0.99 17.92 -1.47
N GLU A 210 1.63 18.52 -2.49
CA GLU A 210 2.51 19.69 -2.32
C GLU A 210 1.75 20.91 -1.79
N ILE A 211 0.56 21.20 -2.36
CA ILE A 211 -0.29 22.31 -1.90
C ILE A 211 -0.70 22.08 -0.44
N ALA A 212 -1.23 20.93 -0.09
CA ALA A 212 -1.65 20.59 1.26
C ALA A 212 -0.48 20.68 2.27
N SER A 213 0.69 20.19 1.88
CA SER A 213 1.91 20.25 2.71
C SER A 213 2.35 21.69 2.98
N ALA A 214 2.29 22.57 1.97
CA ALA A 214 2.61 24.00 2.12
C ALA A 214 1.64 24.73 3.08
N GLU A 215 0.40 24.23 3.21
CA GLU A 215 -0.63 24.74 4.15
C GLU A 215 -0.58 24.05 5.53
N GLY A 216 0.35 23.12 5.74
CA GLY A 216 0.55 22.43 7.02
C GLY A 216 -0.34 21.20 7.23
N TYR A 217 -0.95 20.68 6.18
CA TYR A 217 -1.68 19.42 6.22
C TYR A 217 -0.80 18.24 5.81
N SER A 218 -0.99 17.11 6.48
CA SER A 218 -0.20 15.90 6.22
C SER A 218 -0.65 15.17 4.96
N GLN A 219 -1.96 15.21 4.65
CA GLN A 219 -2.61 14.53 3.54
C GLN A 219 -3.89 15.26 3.15
N VAL A 220 -4.55 14.79 2.08
CA VAL A 220 -5.87 15.27 1.67
C VAL A 220 -6.91 14.16 1.75
N LEU A 221 -8.16 14.54 2.02
CA LEU A 221 -9.33 13.67 1.93
C LEU A 221 -9.93 13.86 0.54
N TRP A 222 -9.93 12.80 -0.25
CA TRP A 222 -10.44 12.81 -1.61
C TRP A 222 -11.95 12.63 -1.65
N LEU A 223 -12.61 13.43 -2.48
CA LEU A 223 -14.00 13.28 -2.82
C LEU A 223 -14.18 12.63 -4.20
N ASP A 224 -15.34 12.08 -4.46
CA ASP A 224 -15.67 11.43 -5.72
C ASP A 224 -15.63 12.41 -6.91
N GLY A 225 -15.09 11.97 -8.03
CA GLY A 225 -14.89 12.81 -9.20
C GLY A 225 -16.14 13.11 -10.04
N LYS A 226 -17.34 12.70 -9.59
CA LYS A 226 -18.59 12.98 -10.30
C LYS A 226 -19.42 14.07 -9.62
N GLU A 227 -19.62 13.93 -8.31
CA GLU A 227 -20.49 14.80 -7.53
C GLU A 227 -19.70 15.73 -6.61
N ASN A 228 -18.39 15.45 -6.45
CA ASN A 228 -17.48 16.13 -5.52
C ASN A 228 -18.08 16.23 -4.10
N LYS A 229 -18.67 15.15 -3.65
CA LYS A 229 -19.47 15.05 -2.46
C LYS A 229 -19.16 13.86 -1.56
N TYR A 230 -18.93 12.70 -2.16
CA TYR A 230 -18.76 11.47 -1.42
C TYR A 230 -17.28 11.20 -1.15
N ILE A 231 -16.97 10.88 0.09
CA ILE A 231 -15.62 10.58 0.53
C ILE A 231 -15.16 9.27 -0.10
N GLU A 232 -13.92 9.22 -0.57
CA GLU A 232 -13.30 8.03 -1.16
C GLU A 232 -12.09 7.54 -0.37
N GLU A 233 -11.03 8.31 -0.30
CA GLU A 233 -9.75 7.93 0.32
C GLU A 233 -9.11 9.12 1.03
N VAL A 234 -8.14 8.87 1.91
CA VAL A 234 -7.28 9.89 2.52
C VAL A 234 -5.84 9.69 2.07
N GLY A 235 -5.30 10.66 1.31
CA GLY A 235 -3.99 10.52 0.68
C GLY A 235 -3.91 9.27 -0.20
N SER A 236 -3.07 8.32 0.17
CA SER A 236 -2.93 7.00 -0.47
C SER A 236 -3.47 5.84 0.38
N MET A 237 -4.39 6.14 1.32
CA MET A 237 -4.95 5.20 2.28
C MET A 237 -6.48 5.16 2.17
N ASN A 238 -7.08 4.02 2.52
CA ASN A 238 -8.51 3.96 2.79
C ASN A 238 -8.81 4.68 4.11
N VAL A 239 -10.04 5.15 4.30
CA VAL A 239 -10.44 5.93 5.47
C VAL A 239 -11.61 5.29 6.20
N PHE A 240 -11.63 5.46 7.52
CA PHE A 240 -12.68 5.00 8.44
C PHE A 240 -13.10 6.13 9.35
N PHE A 241 -14.38 6.17 9.68
CA PHE A 241 -14.99 7.13 10.60
C PHE A 241 -15.81 6.38 11.64
N LYS A 242 -15.60 6.64 12.92
CA LYS A 242 -16.46 6.14 13.99
C LYS A 242 -17.53 7.20 14.28
N ILE A 243 -18.78 6.89 13.97
CA ILE A 243 -19.91 7.80 14.06
C ILE A 243 -21.00 7.14 14.90
N ASN A 244 -21.29 7.72 16.06
CA ASN A 244 -22.34 7.23 16.97
C ASN A 244 -22.22 5.72 17.27
N GLY A 245 -20.98 5.27 17.57
CA GLY A 245 -20.65 3.88 17.90
C GLY A 245 -20.50 2.93 16.70
N GLU A 246 -20.85 3.33 15.49
CA GLU A 246 -20.65 2.56 14.26
C GLU A 246 -19.39 3.03 13.51
N VAL A 247 -18.62 2.09 12.96
CA VAL A 247 -17.50 2.39 12.08
C VAL A 247 -17.97 2.37 10.63
N VAL A 248 -17.79 3.47 9.93
CA VAL A 248 -18.17 3.62 8.52
C VAL A 248 -16.93 3.77 7.67
N THR A 249 -16.86 3.02 6.56
CA THR A 249 -15.84 3.19 5.53
C THR A 249 -16.50 3.31 4.16
N PRO A 250 -15.96 4.14 3.24
CA PRO A 250 -16.50 4.23 1.89
C PRO A 250 -16.60 2.88 1.20
N ALA A 251 -17.77 2.59 0.61
CA ALA A 251 -17.96 1.38 -0.20
C ALA A 251 -17.12 1.44 -1.47
N LEU A 252 -16.60 0.30 -1.89
CA LEU A 252 -15.81 0.19 -3.13
C LEU A 252 -16.69 0.51 -4.35
N SER A 253 -16.42 1.65 -4.97
CA SER A 253 -17.22 2.21 -6.07
C SER A 253 -16.61 1.99 -7.46
N GLY A 254 -15.41 1.39 -7.53
CA GLY A 254 -14.60 1.25 -8.76
C GLY A 254 -13.59 2.38 -8.97
N SER A 255 -13.60 3.43 -8.12
CA SER A 255 -12.58 4.49 -8.04
C SER A 255 -11.67 4.33 -6.81
N ILE A 256 -12.07 3.55 -5.82
CA ILE A 256 -11.35 3.31 -4.56
C ILE A 256 -10.51 2.04 -4.68
N LEU A 257 -9.26 2.09 -4.21
CA LEU A 257 -8.41 0.90 -4.14
C LEU A 257 -8.87 -0.03 -3.02
N GLU A 258 -9.08 -1.30 -3.35
CA GLU A 258 -9.38 -2.34 -2.36
C GLU A 258 -8.16 -2.64 -1.48
N GLY A 259 -8.05 -1.92 -0.35
CA GLY A 259 -6.92 -2.03 0.56
C GLY A 259 -6.91 -3.34 1.34
N ILE A 260 -5.75 -4.01 1.41
CA ILE A 260 -5.61 -5.24 2.20
C ILE A 260 -5.70 -4.91 3.70
N THR A 261 -5.08 -3.82 4.13
CA THR A 261 -5.25 -3.33 5.50
C THR A 261 -6.71 -2.96 5.79
N ARG A 262 -7.42 -2.31 4.84
CA ARG A 262 -8.85 -2.02 4.96
C ARG A 262 -9.67 -3.30 5.20
N LYS A 263 -9.44 -4.33 4.39
CA LYS A 263 -10.11 -5.64 4.53
C LYS A 263 -9.83 -6.24 5.91
N SER A 264 -8.59 -6.20 6.35
CA SER A 264 -8.20 -6.71 7.67
C SER A 264 -8.83 -5.93 8.82
N VAL A 265 -8.92 -4.60 8.73
CA VAL A 265 -9.63 -3.76 9.72
C VAL A 265 -11.11 -4.16 9.82
N ILE A 266 -11.79 -4.32 8.69
CA ILE A 266 -13.20 -4.73 8.66
C ILE A 266 -13.39 -6.12 9.30
N GLU A 267 -12.52 -7.07 8.98
CA GLU A 267 -12.56 -8.43 9.56
C GLU A 267 -12.31 -8.40 11.07
N LEU A 268 -11.34 -7.60 11.56
CA LEU A 268 -11.09 -7.40 13.01
C LEU A 268 -12.29 -6.78 13.72
N LEU A 269 -12.87 -5.72 13.17
CA LEU A 269 -14.03 -5.05 13.76
C LEU A 269 -15.22 -6.01 13.89
N LYS A 270 -15.49 -6.80 12.84
CA LYS A 270 -16.53 -7.83 12.86
C LYS A 270 -16.24 -8.90 13.91
N HIS A 271 -14.98 -9.35 14.01
CA HIS A 271 -14.55 -10.34 15.01
C HIS A 271 -14.76 -9.83 16.45
N TRP A 272 -14.57 -8.53 16.68
CA TRP A 272 -14.81 -7.92 18.00
C TRP A 272 -16.27 -7.53 18.26
N GLY A 273 -17.19 -7.78 17.31
CA GLY A 273 -18.58 -7.37 17.43
C GLY A 273 -18.79 -5.84 17.34
N VAL A 274 -17.81 -5.09 16.81
CA VAL A 274 -17.94 -3.66 16.58
C VAL A 274 -18.76 -3.44 15.31
N PRO A 275 -19.88 -2.67 15.37
CA PRO A 275 -20.66 -2.37 14.18
C PRO A 275 -19.80 -1.70 13.10
N VAL A 276 -19.76 -2.27 11.90
CA VAL A 276 -19.02 -1.72 10.76
C VAL A 276 -19.85 -1.81 9.49
N SER A 277 -19.93 -0.69 8.74
CA SER A 277 -20.61 -0.63 7.46
C SER A 277 -19.70 -0.10 6.35
N GLU A 278 -19.88 -0.71 5.17
CA GLU A 278 -19.28 -0.29 3.92
C GLU A 278 -20.37 0.41 3.10
N ARG A 279 -20.40 1.74 3.13
CA ARG A 279 -21.42 2.53 2.45
C ARG A 279 -20.88 3.85 1.91
N ARG A 280 -21.63 4.50 1.03
CA ARG A 280 -21.31 5.87 0.66
C ARG A 280 -21.52 6.77 1.88
N ILE A 281 -20.60 7.69 2.08
CA ILE A 281 -20.68 8.75 3.09
C ILE A 281 -20.30 10.07 2.45
N SER A 282 -21.16 11.09 2.59
CA SER A 282 -20.85 12.41 2.06
C SER A 282 -20.07 13.25 3.07
N ILE A 283 -19.33 14.23 2.58
CA ILE A 283 -18.63 15.18 3.45
C ILE A 283 -19.63 16.02 4.26
N ASP A 284 -20.82 16.33 3.69
CA ASP A 284 -21.90 17.03 4.40
C ASP A 284 -22.44 16.18 5.57
N GLU A 285 -22.64 14.88 5.35
CA GLU A 285 -23.06 13.94 6.40
C GLU A 285 -22.03 13.90 7.53
N LEU A 286 -20.73 13.80 7.18
CA LEU A 286 -19.65 13.80 8.16
C LEU A 286 -19.61 15.10 8.98
N HIS A 287 -19.79 16.23 8.31
CA HIS A 287 -19.84 17.54 8.95
C HIS A 287 -21.03 17.68 9.92
N VAL A 288 -22.22 17.21 9.51
CA VAL A 288 -23.39 17.16 10.39
C VAL A 288 -23.16 16.26 11.61
N ALA A 289 -22.52 15.11 11.41
CA ALA A 289 -22.16 14.23 12.52
C ALA A 289 -21.17 14.90 13.49
N TYR A 290 -20.19 15.63 12.97
CA TYR A 290 -19.28 16.43 13.79
C TYR A 290 -20.02 17.50 14.61
N GLN A 291 -20.89 18.31 13.97
CA GLN A 291 -21.67 19.35 14.64
C GLN A 291 -22.56 18.80 15.78
N LYS A 292 -23.03 17.57 15.65
CA LYS A 292 -23.84 16.88 16.66
C LYS A 292 -23.00 16.19 17.74
N GLY A 293 -21.67 16.26 17.69
CA GLY A 293 -20.78 15.53 18.60
C GLY A 293 -20.83 14.01 18.42
N GLN A 294 -21.23 13.53 17.24
CA GLN A 294 -21.38 12.11 16.91
C GLN A 294 -20.14 11.52 16.18
N LEU A 295 -19.26 12.37 15.63
CA LEU A 295 -18.00 11.96 15.01
C LEU A 295 -16.96 11.75 16.12
N GLU A 296 -16.72 10.48 16.47
CA GLU A 296 -15.91 10.08 17.62
C GLU A 296 -14.44 9.90 17.25
N GLU A 297 -14.16 9.19 16.16
CA GLU A 297 -12.80 8.90 15.68
C GLU A 297 -12.76 8.91 14.14
N ALA A 298 -11.58 9.19 13.60
CA ALA A 298 -11.29 8.97 12.18
C ALA A 298 -9.85 8.47 12.01
N PHE A 299 -9.62 7.58 11.05
CA PHE A 299 -8.28 7.08 10.74
C PHE A 299 -8.16 6.59 9.30
N GLY A 300 -6.97 6.76 8.73
CA GLY A 300 -6.55 6.13 7.49
C GLY A 300 -5.98 4.73 7.72
N SER A 301 -6.07 3.84 6.74
CA SER A 301 -5.46 2.52 6.77
C SER A 301 -4.67 2.21 5.51
N GLY A 302 -3.45 1.68 5.65
CA GLY A 302 -2.59 1.32 4.52
C GLY A 302 -1.33 0.58 4.96
N THR A 303 -0.63 -0.05 4.02
CA THR A 303 0.55 -0.88 4.33
C THR A 303 1.66 -0.09 5.03
N ALA A 304 1.92 1.15 4.65
CA ALA A 304 3.04 1.92 5.18
C ALA A 304 2.81 2.31 6.66
N ALA A 305 1.69 2.95 6.95
CA ALA A 305 1.34 3.45 8.29
C ALA A 305 0.64 2.41 9.17
N VAL A 306 0.08 1.34 8.58
CA VAL A 306 -0.90 0.43 9.17
C VAL A 306 -2.19 1.19 9.50
N ILE A 307 -2.20 2.02 10.53
CA ILE A 307 -3.27 2.95 10.91
C ILE A 307 -2.69 4.34 11.07
N SER A 308 -3.38 5.35 10.54
CA SER A 308 -3.04 6.77 10.66
C SER A 308 -4.21 7.53 11.29
N PRO A 309 -4.17 7.83 12.60
CA PRO A 309 -5.23 8.60 13.26
C PRO A 309 -5.37 10.00 12.63
N ILE A 310 -6.60 10.49 12.53
CA ILE A 310 -6.92 11.82 12.01
C ILE A 310 -7.48 12.65 13.15
N GLY A 311 -6.79 13.73 13.52
CA GLY A 311 -7.20 14.63 14.60
C GLY A 311 -7.91 15.89 14.13
N GLU A 312 -7.73 16.26 12.87
CA GLU A 312 -8.36 17.46 12.29
C GLU A 312 -8.70 17.22 10.82
N LEU A 313 -9.91 17.59 10.40
CA LEU A 313 -10.29 17.74 9.00
C LEU A 313 -10.63 19.22 8.74
N SER A 314 -10.04 19.81 7.70
CA SER A 314 -10.35 21.17 7.24
C SER A 314 -11.22 21.10 5.99
N TRP A 315 -12.42 21.73 6.04
CA TRP A 315 -13.35 21.78 4.92
C TRP A 315 -14.03 23.15 4.85
N LYS A 316 -13.96 23.81 3.69
CA LYS A 316 -14.56 25.14 3.45
C LYS A 316 -14.19 26.17 4.55
N ASN A 317 -12.91 26.22 4.93
CA ASN A 317 -12.37 27.06 5.99
C ASN A 317 -12.90 26.75 7.42
N GLU A 318 -13.64 25.67 7.61
CA GLU A 318 -14.01 25.17 8.91
C GLU A 318 -13.12 24.00 9.32
N LYS A 319 -12.79 23.95 10.62
CA LYS A 319 -11.97 22.87 11.20
C LYS A 319 -12.86 21.97 12.03
N MET A 320 -12.90 20.70 11.67
CA MET A 320 -13.49 19.64 12.46
C MET A 320 -12.39 18.98 13.29
N VAL A 321 -12.32 19.29 14.57
CA VAL A 321 -11.37 18.67 15.52
C VAL A 321 -12.01 17.40 16.05
N ILE A 322 -11.39 16.26 15.75
CA ILE A 322 -11.90 14.93 16.08
C ILE A 322 -11.20 14.43 17.35
N ASN A 323 -11.96 13.91 18.30
CA ASN A 323 -11.45 13.39 19.57
C ASN A 323 -10.46 14.36 20.28
N ASN A 324 -10.80 15.66 20.32
CA ASN A 324 -9.94 16.72 20.89
C ASN A 324 -8.54 16.80 20.28
N GLY A 325 -8.33 16.29 19.06
CA GLY A 325 -7.02 16.21 18.41
C GLY A 325 -6.13 15.08 18.94
N GLU A 326 -6.67 14.15 19.69
CA GLU A 326 -5.96 13.01 20.27
C GLU A 326 -6.23 11.72 19.49
N THR A 327 -5.34 10.72 19.65
CA THR A 327 -5.52 9.40 19.06
C THR A 327 -6.69 8.68 19.70
N GLY A 328 -7.63 8.20 18.88
CA GLY A 328 -8.79 7.47 19.36
C GLY A 328 -8.44 6.06 19.90
N GLU A 329 -9.21 5.61 20.87
CA GLU A 329 -9.02 4.29 21.50
C GLU A 329 -9.17 3.14 20.50
N LEU A 330 -10.15 3.23 19.59
CA LEU A 330 -10.36 2.22 18.56
C LEU A 330 -9.21 2.18 17.57
N SER A 331 -8.75 3.34 17.11
CA SER A 331 -7.58 3.48 16.23
C SER A 331 -6.35 2.81 16.83
N LEU A 332 -6.09 3.05 18.11
CA LEU A 332 -4.98 2.44 18.85
C LEU A 332 -5.17 0.92 19.02
N LYS A 333 -6.38 0.47 19.33
CA LYS A 333 -6.72 -0.96 19.48
C LYS A 333 -6.49 -1.71 18.16
N VAL A 334 -6.97 -1.16 17.05
CA VAL A 334 -6.79 -1.75 15.70
C VAL A 334 -5.32 -1.80 15.33
N TYR A 335 -4.56 -0.72 15.57
CA TYR A 335 -3.13 -0.67 15.30
C TYR A 335 -2.37 -1.76 16.07
N LYS A 336 -2.59 -1.86 17.39
CA LYS A 336 -1.93 -2.87 18.24
C LYS A 336 -2.25 -4.29 17.78
N ALA A 337 -3.50 -4.58 17.49
CA ALA A 337 -3.91 -5.90 17.02
C ALA A 337 -3.27 -6.27 15.68
N LEU A 338 -3.33 -5.36 14.69
CA LEU A 338 -2.72 -5.62 13.39
C LEU A 338 -1.20 -5.80 13.48
N THR A 339 -0.51 -4.90 14.18
CA THR A 339 0.94 -5.00 14.35
C THR A 339 1.34 -6.21 15.19
N GLY A 340 0.56 -6.55 16.23
CA GLY A 340 0.76 -7.76 17.01
C GLY A 340 0.64 -9.04 16.18
N ILE A 341 -0.40 -9.14 15.34
CA ILE A 341 -0.54 -10.26 14.40
C ILE A 341 0.63 -10.26 13.40
N GLN A 342 0.98 -9.14 12.79
CA GLN A 342 2.04 -9.03 11.79
C GLN A 342 3.40 -9.48 12.31
N THR A 343 3.73 -9.16 13.55
CA THR A 343 5.01 -9.49 14.20
C THR A 343 5.01 -10.82 14.95
N GLY A 344 3.87 -11.48 15.05
CA GLY A 344 3.74 -12.75 15.80
C GLY A 344 3.66 -12.58 17.32
N LYS A 345 3.48 -11.35 17.83
CA LYS A 345 3.24 -11.08 19.24
C LYS A 345 1.84 -11.45 19.70
N GLU A 346 0.87 -11.39 18.78
CA GLU A 346 -0.52 -11.77 19.02
C GLU A 346 -0.89 -12.99 18.19
N GLU A 347 -1.89 -13.74 18.64
CA GLU A 347 -2.46 -14.85 17.89
C GLU A 347 -3.04 -14.36 16.56
N ASP A 348 -3.00 -15.21 15.55
CA ASP A 348 -3.57 -14.95 14.23
C ASP A 348 -4.80 -15.85 14.00
N PRO A 349 -5.97 -15.44 14.47
CA PRO A 349 -7.19 -16.25 14.33
C PRO A 349 -7.71 -16.33 12.90
N PHE A 350 -7.09 -15.57 11.99
CA PHE A 350 -7.53 -15.44 10.60
C PHE A 350 -6.61 -16.17 9.61
N GLY A 351 -5.43 -16.62 10.04
CA GLY A 351 -4.43 -17.21 9.16
C GLY A 351 -3.81 -16.22 8.17
N TRP A 352 -3.64 -14.95 8.57
CA TRP A 352 -3.08 -13.89 7.70
C TRP A 352 -1.57 -13.93 7.58
N ARG A 353 -0.90 -14.54 8.56
CA ARG A 353 0.55 -14.68 8.52
C ARG A 353 0.99 -15.82 7.62
N VAL A 354 1.97 -15.55 6.81
CA VAL A 354 2.65 -16.57 5.99
C VAL A 354 4.11 -16.58 6.40
N LYS A 355 4.57 -17.72 6.93
CA LYS A 355 5.97 -17.91 7.35
C LYS A 355 6.88 -18.00 6.11
N VAL A 356 8.02 -17.33 6.21
CA VAL A 356 9.15 -17.45 5.27
C VAL A 356 10.16 -18.43 5.88
N GLU A 357 10.49 -19.46 5.12
CA GLU A 357 11.47 -20.49 5.50
C GLU A 357 12.91 -20.07 5.19
#